data_97b837fccf9461d0eb1597e8a3bbd40a
#
_entry.id   97b837fccf9461d0eb1597e8a3bbd40a
#
_cell.length_a   1.000
_cell.length_b   1.000
_cell.length_c   1.000
_cell.angle_alpha   90.00
_cell.angle_beta   90.00
_cell.angle_gamma   90.00
#
_symmetry.space_group_name_H-M   'P 1'
#
loop_
_entity.id
_entity.type
_entity.pdbx_description
1 polymer ?
#
loop_
_entity_poly.entity_id
_entity_poly.type
_entity_poly.pdbx_seq_one_letter_code
_entity_poly.pdbx_strand_id
1 'polypeptide(L)'
;MTAFAGSKRLRLREAIEMNPPQAVNITLFRWAGAWGPFKIGIPCGECALTHEVIMDTISHELKGIPVELKVHDWLNQWWVPLLKGGWHAPIVLVDGRVVCQGAALNRGVLTQAVIEAYARKSSIEANVVFGKESCPHCYRAKKYLEKANISYRYFDVVCEPRALYEMLARVKPLISAKTPVTVPQIWLEGRYIGGADDLSAIL
;
A
#
# COMPACT_ATOMS: atom_id res chain seq x y z
N MET A 1 4.78 -39.25 -20.47
CA MET A 1 3.72 -38.29 -20.17
C MET A 1 4.23 -37.24 -19.21
N THR A 2 5.10 -36.26 -19.65
CA THR A 2 5.75 -35.29 -18.78
C THR A 2 5.96 -33.91 -19.47
N ALA A 3 5.05 -33.49 -20.35
CA ALA A 3 5.20 -32.23 -21.12
C ALA A 3 4.26 -31.08 -20.68
N PHE A 4 3.37 -31.28 -19.70
CA PHE A 4 2.33 -30.28 -19.38
C PHE A 4 2.66 -29.30 -18.24
N ALA A 5 3.68 -29.58 -17.41
CA ALA A 5 4.04 -28.73 -16.28
C ALA A 5 4.94 -27.52 -16.65
N GLY A 6 5.69 -27.61 -17.75
CA GLY A 6 6.60 -26.55 -18.17
C GLY A 6 5.92 -25.32 -18.77
N SER A 7 4.84 -25.52 -19.49
CA SER A 7 4.14 -24.43 -20.22
C SER A 7 3.39 -23.46 -19.30
N LYS A 8 2.92 -23.91 -18.14
CA LYS A 8 2.20 -23.05 -17.18
C LYS A 8 3.15 -22.13 -16.40
N ARG A 9 4.35 -22.61 -16.07
CA ARG A 9 5.40 -21.81 -15.39
C ARG A 9 6.03 -20.73 -16.29
N LEU A 10 6.18 -21.02 -17.59
CA LEU A 10 6.69 -20.01 -18.54
C LEU A 10 5.66 -18.89 -18.74
N ARG A 11 4.39 -19.21 -18.93
CA ARG A 11 3.32 -18.19 -19.08
C ARG A 11 3.13 -17.32 -17.84
N LEU A 12 3.35 -17.87 -16.64
CA LEU A 12 3.30 -17.09 -15.40
C LEU A 12 4.49 -16.10 -15.28
N ARG A 13 5.68 -16.52 -15.72
CA ARG A 13 6.86 -15.62 -15.77
C ARG A 13 6.69 -14.53 -16.81
N GLU A 14 6.21 -14.85 -18.00
CA GLU A 14 5.92 -13.86 -19.06
C GLU A 14 4.82 -12.88 -18.67
N ALA A 15 3.78 -13.30 -17.94
CA ALA A 15 2.74 -12.40 -17.42
C ALA A 15 3.25 -11.45 -16.33
N ILE A 16 4.23 -11.89 -15.53
CA ILE A 16 4.89 -11.05 -14.51
C ILE A 16 5.84 -10.04 -15.17
N GLU A 17 6.48 -10.41 -16.29
CA GLU A 17 7.34 -9.51 -17.07
C GLU A 17 6.55 -8.48 -17.89
N MET A 18 5.30 -8.78 -18.27
CA MET A 18 4.48 -7.89 -19.11
C MET A 18 3.83 -6.71 -18.38
N ASN A 19 3.76 -6.72 -17.05
CA ASN A 19 3.25 -5.57 -16.29
C ASN A 19 3.86 -5.54 -14.87
N PRO A 20 5.11 -5.05 -14.74
CA PRO A 20 5.70 -4.92 -13.42
C PRO A 20 4.81 -4.04 -12.53
N PRO A 21 4.63 -4.36 -11.25
CA PRO A 21 3.79 -3.58 -10.37
C PRO A 21 4.25 -2.12 -10.39
N GLN A 22 3.35 -1.23 -10.80
CA GLN A 22 3.66 0.18 -10.99
C GLN A 22 4.12 0.80 -9.67
N ALA A 23 5.32 1.37 -9.65
CA ALA A 23 5.90 1.96 -8.45
C ALA A 23 5.00 3.06 -7.87
N VAL A 24 4.97 3.16 -6.55
CA VAL A 24 4.33 4.25 -5.83
C VAL A 24 5.31 5.42 -5.77
N ASN A 25 4.89 6.59 -6.25
CA ASN A 25 5.72 7.77 -6.26
C ASN A 25 5.55 8.55 -4.95
N ILE A 26 6.63 8.72 -4.20
CA ILE A 26 6.72 9.64 -3.08
C ILE A 26 7.45 10.89 -3.55
N THR A 27 6.87 12.07 -3.34
CA THR A 27 7.52 13.35 -3.64
C THR A 27 7.60 14.19 -2.39
N LEU A 28 8.82 14.59 -2.02
CA LEU A 28 9.10 15.49 -0.91
C LEU A 28 9.52 16.86 -1.45
N PHE A 29 8.81 17.91 -1.06
CA PHE A 29 9.23 19.31 -1.26
C PHE A 29 9.78 19.86 0.05
N ARG A 30 11.08 20.24 0.04
CA ARG A 30 11.79 20.79 1.19
C ARG A 30 11.77 22.32 1.16
N TRP A 31 11.78 22.96 2.33
CA TRP A 31 12.01 24.40 2.43
C TRP A 31 13.46 24.73 2.10
N ALA A 32 13.78 24.82 0.81
CA ALA A 32 15.09 25.10 0.26
C ALA A 32 14.94 25.60 -1.19
N GLY A 33 16.07 25.96 -1.82
CA GLY A 33 16.13 26.38 -3.21
C GLY A 33 16.32 27.87 -3.40
N ALA A 34 16.02 28.39 -4.59
CA ALA A 34 16.17 29.77 -4.94
C ALA A 34 14.92 30.31 -5.66
N TRP A 35 14.52 31.55 -5.33
CA TRP A 35 13.46 32.27 -6.00
C TRP A 35 13.80 33.76 -6.04
N GLY A 36 14.10 34.30 -7.23
CA GLY A 36 14.62 35.68 -7.39
C GLY A 36 15.93 35.87 -6.61
N PRO A 37 16.00 36.90 -5.75
CA PRO A 37 17.19 37.16 -4.92
C PRO A 37 17.28 36.22 -3.68
N PHE A 38 16.21 35.50 -3.36
CA PHE A 38 16.15 34.63 -2.18
C PHE A 38 16.78 33.28 -2.45
N LYS A 39 17.73 32.85 -1.58
CA LYS A 39 18.38 31.55 -1.65
C LYS A 39 18.46 30.92 -0.26
N ILE A 40 17.91 29.72 -0.13
CA ILE A 40 17.97 28.88 1.07
C ILE A 40 18.74 27.61 0.72
N GLY A 41 19.98 27.51 1.23
CA GLY A 41 20.88 26.39 0.90
C GLY A 41 20.73 25.18 1.80
N ILE A 42 20.18 25.37 3.02
CA ILE A 42 20.05 24.29 4.01
C ILE A 42 18.57 24.10 4.35
N PRO A 43 18.01 22.91 4.19
CA PRO A 43 16.65 22.63 4.59
C PRO A 43 16.44 22.84 6.09
N CYS A 44 15.22 23.19 6.51
CA CYS A 44 14.87 23.25 7.93
C CYS A 44 14.92 21.88 8.61
N GLY A 45 15.00 21.85 9.94
CA GLY A 45 15.09 20.63 10.73
C GLY A 45 13.93 19.65 10.47
N GLU A 46 12.71 20.17 10.33
CA GLU A 46 11.53 19.35 10.01
C GLU A 46 11.61 18.72 8.61
N CYS A 47 12.20 19.43 7.64
CA CYS A 47 12.42 18.88 6.30
C CYS A 47 13.47 17.76 6.31
N ALA A 48 14.54 17.93 7.09
CA ALA A 48 15.56 16.91 7.27
C ALA A 48 14.97 15.68 7.97
N LEU A 49 14.27 15.86 9.07
CA LEU A 49 13.60 14.77 9.80
C LEU A 49 12.58 14.03 8.91
N THR A 50 11.79 14.76 8.13
CA THR A 50 10.82 14.16 7.19
C THR A 50 11.53 13.28 6.15
N HIS A 51 12.67 13.72 5.61
CA HIS A 51 13.45 12.93 4.67
C HIS A 51 13.95 11.62 5.31
N GLU A 52 14.51 11.68 6.53
CA GLU A 52 14.97 10.51 7.27
C GLU A 52 13.83 9.53 7.57
N VAL A 53 12.66 10.04 8.00
CA VAL A 53 11.47 9.21 8.24
C VAL A 53 11.03 8.50 6.96
N ILE A 54 11.07 9.18 5.80
CA ILE A 54 10.72 8.55 4.51
C ILE A 54 11.70 7.41 4.20
N MET A 55 13.02 7.68 4.28
CA MET A 55 14.05 6.68 3.96
C MET A 55 13.96 5.45 4.86
N ASP A 56 13.79 5.68 6.17
CA ASP A 56 13.64 4.61 7.15
C ASP A 56 12.36 3.78 6.90
N THR A 57 11.23 4.45 6.65
CA THR A 57 9.95 3.79 6.34
C THR A 57 10.05 2.93 5.07
N ILE A 58 10.70 3.43 4.01
CA ILE A 58 10.91 2.66 2.77
C ILE A 58 11.74 1.40 3.06
N SER A 59 12.78 1.53 3.90
CA SER A 59 13.71 0.43 4.19
C SER A 59 13.12 -0.67 5.08
N HIS A 60 12.18 -0.33 5.95
CA HIS A 60 11.62 -1.25 6.95
C HIS A 60 10.16 -1.62 6.65
N GLU A 61 9.22 -0.68 6.78
CA GLU A 61 7.79 -0.98 6.69
C GLU A 61 7.29 -1.24 5.26
N LEU A 62 7.91 -0.59 4.27
CA LEU A 62 7.52 -0.70 2.86
C LEU A 62 8.36 -1.69 2.07
N LYS A 63 9.18 -2.50 2.73
CA LYS A 63 10.02 -3.50 2.07
C LYS A 63 9.19 -4.40 1.16
N GLY A 64 9.61 -4.50 -0.13
CA GLY A 64 8.90 -5.29 -1.14
C GLY A 64 7.74 -4.58 -1.85
N ILE A 65 7.46 -3.32 -1.50
CA ILE A 65 6.61 -2.42 -2.31
C ILE A 65 7.55 -1.59 -3.20
N PRO A 66 7.37 -1.57 -4.53
CA PRO A 66 8.15 -0.71 -5.41
C PRO A 66 7.80 0.76 -5.14
N VAL A 67 8.77 1.53 -4.66
CA VAL A 67 8.62 2.94 -4.31
C VAL A 67 9.69 3.76 -5.03
N GLU A 68 9.30 4.87 -5.63
CA GLU A 68 10.19 5.88 -6.20
C GLU A 68 10.13 7.16 -5.37
N LEU A 69 11.26 7.59 -4.78
CA LEU A 69 11.35 8.84 -4.03
C LEU A 69 11.94 9.95 -4.91
N LYS A 70 11.24 11.09 -5.00
CA LYS A 70 11.71 12.33 -5.61
C LYS A 70 11.77 13.44 -4.57
N VAL A 71 12.91 14.12 -4.49
CA VAL A 71 13.11 15.24 -3.57
C VAL A 71 13.31 16.52 -4.36
N HIS A 72 12.52 17.52 -4.06
CA HIS A 72 12.56 18.84 -4.71
C HIS A 72 12.70 19.93 -3.68
N ASP A 73 13.36 21.02 -4.07
CA ASP A 73 13.42 22.23 -3.28
C ASP A 73 12.20 23.11 -3.61
N TRP A 74 11.44 23.46 -2.59
CA TRP A 74 10.14 24.14 -2.73
C TRP A 74 10.25 25.47 -3.46
N LEU A 75 11.25 26.28 -3.16
CA LEU A 75 11.42 27.59 -3.80
C LEU A 75 11.64 27.50 -5.32
N ASN A 76 12.23 26.42 -5.82
CA ASN A 76 12.46 26.23 -7.26
C ASN A 76 11.19 25.87 -8.03
N GLN A 77 10.20 25.23 -7.36
CA GLN A 77 9.02 24.65 -7.98
C GLN A 77 7.75 24.81 -7.12
N TRP A 78 7.63 25.95 -6.43
CA TRP A 78 6.55 26.22 -5.46
C TRP A 78 5.13 26.05 -6.02
N TRP A 79 4.94 26.28 -7.33
CA TRP A 79 3.65 26.13 -8.00
C TRP A 79 3.18 24.67 -8.12
N VAL A 80 4.11 23.71 -8.17
CA VAL A 80 3.78 22.29 -8.34
C VAL A 80 3.01 21.75 -7.15
N PRO A 81 3.49 21.84 -5.90
CA PRO A 81 2.71 21.41 -4.75
C PRO A 81 1.48 22.29 -4.51
N LEU A 82 1.54 23.59 -4.83
CA LEU A 82 0.40 24.49 -4.66
C LEU A 82 -0.81 24.05 -5.49
N LEU A 83 -0.60 23.67 -6.75
CA LEU A 83 -1.66 23.12 -7.61
C LEU A 83 -2.27 21.81 -7.09
N LYS A 84 -1.58 21.14 -6.17
CA LYS A 84 -2.01 19.89 -5.52
C LYS A 84 -2.52 20.09 -4.09
N GLY A 85 -2.69 21.34 -3.66
CA GLY A 85 -3.17 21.71 -2.33
C GLY A 85 -2.10 21.73 -1.23
N GLY A 86 -0.82 21.74 -1.59
CA GLY A 86 0.31 21.85 -0.66
C GLY A 86 0.92 23.24 -0.70
N TRP A 87 0.95 23.96 0.44
CA TRP A 87 1.44 25.36 0.53
C TRP A 87 2.52 25.59 1.60
N HIS A 88 2.80 24.62 2.48
CA HIS A 88 3.77 24.80 3.57
C HIS A 88 4.72 23.60 3.68
N ALA A 89 6.00 23.82 3.36
CA ALA A 89 7.01 22.76 3.44
C ALA A 89 7.36 22.40 4.91
N PRO A 90 7.74 21.14 5.19
CA PRO A 90 7.85 20.02 4.26
C PRO A 90 6.49 19.62 3.68
N ILE A 91 6.44 19.32 2.38
CA ILE A 91 5.23 18.80 1.74
C ILE A 91 5.55 17.42 1.19
N VAL A 92 4.79 16.41 1.62
CA VAL A 92 4.93 15.03 1.13
C VAL A 92 3.70 14.65 0.33
N LEU A 93 3.94 14.20 -0.89
CA LEU A 93 2.90 13.65 -1.75
C LEU A 93 3.14 12.17 -2.01
N VAL A 94 2.05 11.40 -2.02
CA VAL A 94 2.03 10.01 -2.48
C VAL A 94 1.13 9.94 -3.72
N ASP A 95 1.69 9.53 -4.85
CA ASP A 95 1.03 9.54 -6.16
C ASP A 95 0.32 10.87 -6.46
N GLY A 96 0.96 11.97 -6.11
CA GLY A 96 0.46 13.32 -6.36
C GLY A 96 -0.61 13.83 -5.39
N ARG A 97 -0.99 13.07 -4.35
CA ARG A 97 -1.88 13.53 -3.27
C ARG A 97 -1.06 13.97 -2.07
N VAL A 98 -1.35 15.14 -1.51
CA VAL A 98 -0.71 15.64 -0.29
C VAL A 98 -1.12 14.74 0.88
N VAL A 99 -0.13 14.19 1.59
CA VAL A 99 -0.32 13.35 2.78
C VAL A 99 0.17 14.01 4.05
N CYS A 100 1.13 14.95 3.92
CA CYS A 100 1.64 15.74 5.03
C CYS A 100 2.14 17.08 4.52
N GLN A 101 1.97 18.14 5.33
CA GLN A 101 2.55 19.46 5.08
C GLN A 101 2.70 20.26 6.36
N GLY A 102 3.70 21.14 6.41
CA GLY A 102 3.94 22.10 7.49
C GLY A 102 4.39 21.52 8.82
N ALA A 103 4.64 20.21 8.87
CA ALA A 103 5.12 19.51 10.06
C ALA A 103 5.93 18.29 9.65
N ALA A 104 6.72 17.75 10.58
CA ALA A 104 7.44 16.50 10.38
C ALA A 104 6.48 15.33 10.09
N LEU A 105 6.84 14.50 9.13
CA LEU A 105 6.01 13.38 8.68
C LEU A 105 5.86 12.31 9.77
N ASN A 106 4.64 11.84 9.97
CA ASN A 106 4.38 10.65 10.77
C ASN A 106 4.56 9.39 9.93
N ARG A 107 5.35 8.43 10.42
CA ARG A 107 5.64 7.15 9.77
C ARG A 107 4.38 6.37 9.41
N GLY A 108 3.43 6.25 10.33
CA GLY A 108 2.17 5.53 10.12
C GLY A 108 1.32 6.14 8.99
N VAL A 109 1.28 7.47 8.90
CA VAL A 109 0.58 8.19 7.82
C VAL A 109 1.20 7.88 6.47
N LEU A 110 2.53 7.87 6.36
CA LEU A 110 3.23 7.53 5.13
C LEU A 110 2.97 6.06 4.75
N THR A 111 3.14 5.15 5.70
CA THR A 111 2.93 3.71 5.49
C THR A 111 1.52 3.43 4.97
N GLN A 112 0.51 3.98 5.61
CA GLN A 112 -0.89 3.84 5.17
C GLN A 112 -1.08 4.39 3.75
N ALA A 113 -0.62 5.61 3.47
CA ALA A 113 -0.81 6.26 2.17
C ALA A 113 -0.16 5.49 1.03
N VAL A 114 1.06 4.95 1.25
CA VAL A 114 1.77 4.15 0.25
C VAL A 114 1.10 2.81 0.02
N ILE A 115 0.67 2.11 1.08
CA ILE A 115 -0.04 0.83 0.95
C ILE A 115 -1.39 1.03 0.23
N GLU A 116 -2.13 2.07 0.55
CA GLU A 116 -3.37 2.42 -0.17
C GLU A 116 -3.12 2.72 -1.65
N ALA A 117 -2.05 3.45 -1.96
CA ALA A 117 -1.67 3.74 -3.34
C ALA A 117 -1.26 2.47 -4.10
N TYR A 118 -0.47 1.60 -3.46
CA TYR A 118 -0.08 0.31 -4.02
C TYR A 118 -1.28 -0.62 -4.24
N ALA A 119 -2.19 -0.71 -3.28
CA ALA A 119 -3.39 -1.52 -3.38
C ALA A 119 -4.31 -1.10 -4.54
N ARG A 120 -4.32 0.21 -4.88
CA ARG A 120 -5.06 0.72 -6.06
C ARG A 120 -4.43 0.33 -7.40
N LYS A 121 -3.11 0.08 -7.42
CA LYS A 121 -2.33 -0.23 -8.63
C LYS A 121 -2.10 -1.73 -8.83
N SER A 122 -2.30 -2.53 -7.79
CA SER A 122 -2.04 -3.98 -7.81
C SER A 122 -3.30 -4.77 -7.50
N SER A 123 -3.46 -5.91 -8.16
CA SER A 123 -4.48 -6.91 -7.84
C SER A 123 -3.93 -7.98 -6.89
N ILE A 124 -4.83 -8.67 -6.18
CA ILE A 124 -4.50 -9.91 -5.49
C ILE A 124 -4.77 -11.04 -6.48
N GLU A 125 -3.74 -11.76 -6.90
CA GLU A 125 -3.88 -12.91 -7.82
C GLU A 125 -3.94 -14.26 -7.08
N ALA A 126 -3.44 -14.28 -5.85
CA ALA A 126 -3.39 -15.48 -5.01
C ALA A 126 -4.64 -15.63 -4.13
N ASN A 127 -4.81 -16.83 -3.56
CA ASN A 127 -5.78 -17.04 -2.50
C ASN A 127 -5.24 -16.44 -1.19
N VAL A 128 -5.98 -15.50 -0.63
CA VAL A 128 -5.54 -14.71 0.54
C VAL A 128 -6.68 -14.61 1.55
N VAL A 129 -6.32 -14.76 2.82
CA VAL A 129 -7.21 -14.55 3.96
C VAL A 129 -6.59 -13.53 4.90
N PHE A 130 -7.24 -12.40 5.08
CA PHE A 130 -6.94 -11.45 6.15
C PHE A 130 -7.81 -11.76 7.35
N GLY A 131 -7.19 -12.00 8.50
CA GLY A 131 -7.92 -12.41 9.70
C GLY A 131 -7.17 -12.09 10.97
N LYS A 132 -7.64 -12.63 12.09
CA LYS A 132 -6.95 -12.62 13.39
C LYS A 132 -7.09 -13.99 14.05
N GLU A 133 -6.12 -14.39 14.86
CA GLU A 133 -6.10 -15.73 15.48
C GLU A 133 -7.32 -16.00 16.36
N SER A 134 -7.70 -15.08 17.23
CA SER A 134 -8.79 -15.26 18.19
C SER A 134 -10.20 -15.04 17.61
N CYS A 135 -10.38 -15.19 16.29
CA CYS A 135 -11.67 -14.95 15.61
C CYS A 135 -12.36 -16.26 15.24
N PRO A 136 -13.55 -16.57 15.79
CA PRO A 136 -14.30 -17.79 15.45
C PRO A 136 -14.65 -17.88 13.96
N HIS A 137 -14.99 -16.77 13.32
CA HIS A 137 -15.28 -16.70 11.88
C HIS A 137 -14.03 -16.97 11.04
N CYS A 138 -12.86 -16.48 11.47
CA CYS A 138 -11.59 -16.77 10.80
C CYS A 138 -11.24 -18.25 10.88
N TYR A 139 -11.49 -18.87 12.04
CA TYR A 139 -11.30 -20.32 12.21
C TYR A 139 -12.23 -21.13 11.31
N ARG A 140 -13.52 -20.76 11.20
CA ARG A 140 -14.45 -21.41 10.27
C ARG A 140 -13.96 -21.30 8.82
N ALA A 141 -13.54 -20.11 8.40
CA ALA A 141 -13.04 -19.89 7.04
C ALA A 141 -11.82 -20.78 6.73
N LYS A 142 -10.86 -20.87 7.65
CA LYS A 142 -9.70 -21.78 7.52
C LYS A 142 -10.16 -23.23 7.32
N LYS A 143 -11.10 -23.71 8.14
CA LYS A 143 -11.65 -25.08 8.00
C LYS A 143 -12.36 -25.32 6.67
N TYR A 144 -13.10 -24.35 6.15
CA TYR A 144 -13.74 -24.50 4.84
C TYR A 144 -12.70 -24.62 3.72
N LEU A 145 -11.66 -23.79 3.73
CA LEU A 145 -10.59 -23.85 2.74
C LEU A 145 -9.78 -25.16 2.82
N GLU A 146 -9.47 -25.63 4.02
CA GLU A 146 -8.81 -26.91 4.25
C GLU A 146 -9.65 -28.07 3.73
N LYS A 147 -10.95 -28.10 4.04
CA LYS A 147 -11.88 -29.14 3.56
C LYS A 147 -12.01 -29.13 2.04
N ALA A 148 -11.97 -27.99 1.41
CA ALA A 148 -11.97 -27.82 -0.04
C ALA A 148 -10.60 -28.06 -0.69
N ASN A 149 -9.56 -28.35 0.10
CA ASN A 149 -8.17 -28.53 -0.35
C ASN A 149 -7.63 -27.32 -1.12
N ILE A 150 -8.01 -26.10 -0.70
CA ILE A 150 -7.58 -24.83 -1.27
C ILE A 150 -6.41 -24.28 -0.48
N SER A 151 -5.24 -24.15 -1.12
CA SER A 151 -4.07 -23.50 -0.54
C SER A 151 -4.28 -21.98 -0.51
N TYR A 152 -3.93 -21.33 0.59
CA TYR A 152 -4.07 -19.87 0.78
C TYR A 152 -2.92 -19.30 1.60
N ARG A 153 -2.72 -17.98 1.52
CA ARG A 153 -1.84 -17.23 2.40
C ARG A 153 -2.70 -16.53 3.47
N TYR A 154 -2.30 -16.69 4.72
CA TYR A 154 -2.98 -16.04 5.84
C TYR A 154 -2.17 -14.84 6.33
N PHE A 155 -2.85 -13.72 6.56
CA PHE A 155 -2.27 -12.51 7.13
C PHE A 155 -3.02 -12.13 8.40
N ASP A 156 -2.29 -11.99 9.52
CA ASP A 156 -2.85 -11.55 10.78
C ASP A 156 -2.87 -10.02 10.84
N VAL A 157 -4.06 -9.43 10.78
CA VAL A 157 -4.24 -7.97 10.75
C VAL A 157 -4.00 -7.29 12.11
N VAL A 158 -3.85 -8.07 13.18
CA VAL A 158 -3.51 -7.53 14.52
C VAL A 158 -2.01 -7.49 14.72
N CYS A 159 -1.32 -8.54 14.27
CA CYS A 159 0.13 -8.65 14.42
C CYS A 159 0.90 -7.94 13.30
N GLU A 160 0.28 -7.77 12.13
CA GLU A 160 0.89 -7.19 10.94
C GLU A 160 0.17 -5.89 10.52
N PRO A 161 0.61 -4.69 10.94
CA PRO A 161 -0.02 -3.41 10.57
C PRO A 161 -0.15 -3.20 9.06
N ARG A 162 0.84 -3.70 8.30
CA ARG A 162 0.79 -3.67 6.82
C ARG A 162 -0.40 -4.45 6.28
N ALA A 163 -0.67 -5.65 6.81
CA ALA A 163 -1.80 -6.46 6.39
C ALA A 163 -3.14 -5.77 6.68
N LEU A 164 -3.25 -5.09 7.83
CA LEU A 164 -4.43 -4.30 8.16
C LEU A 164 -4.66 -3.18 7.15
N TYR A 165 -3.63 -2.38 6.84
CA TYR A 165 -3.76 -1.28 5.87
C TYR A 165 -4.10 -1.78 4.47
N GLU A 166 -3.47 -2.88 4.03
CA GLU A 166 -3.76 -3.48 2.73
C GLU A 166 -5.20 -4.01 2.67
N MET A 167 -5.65 -4.75 3.67
CA MET A 167 -7.04 -5.22 3.78
C MET A 167 -8.02 -4.06 3.70
N LEU A 168 -7.82 -3.01 4.52
CA LEU A 168 -8.71 -1.84 4.55
C LEU A 168 -8.73 -1.11 3.20
N ALA A 169 -7.57 -0.92 2.57
CA ALA A 169 -7.47 -0.24 1.28
C ALA A 169 -8.22 -0.96 0.16
N ARG A 170 -8.24 -2.30 0.21
CA ARG A 170 -8.90 -3.14 -0.79
C ARG A 170 -10.40 -3.34 -0.53
N VAL A 171 -10.79 -3.46 0.74
CA VAL A 171 -12.19 -3.74 1.12
C VAL A 171 -13.07 -2.49 1.09
N LYS A 172 -12.57 -1.34 1.60
CA LYS A 172 -13.35 -0.10 1.67
C LYS A 172 -14.01 0.33 0.36
N PRO A 173 -13.36 0.23 -0.81
CA PRO A 173 -14.00 0.56 -2.09
C PRO A 173 -15.10 -0.42 -2.52
N LEU A 174 -15.12 -1.64 -1.96
CA LEU A 174 -16.05 -2.72 -2.35
C LEU A 174 -17.32 -2.77 -1.49
N ILE A 175 -17.30 -2.12 -0.33
CA ILE A 175 -18.41 -2.11 0.63
C ILE A 175 -18.98 -0.70 0.81
N SER A 176 -20.19 -0.64 1.35
CA SER A 176 -20.80 0.67 1.71
C SER A 176 -19.96 1.38 2.78
N ALA A 177 -19.85 2.70 2.69
CA ALA A 177 -19.11 3.53 3.65
C ALA A 177 -19.60 3.39 5.12
N LYS A 178 -20.84 2.97 5.31
CA LYS A 178 -21.43 2.73 6.64
C LYS A 178 -21.21 1.31 7.17
N THR A 179 -20.71 0.39 6.32
CA THR A 179 -20.50 -1.00 6.72
C THR A 179 -19.15 -1.13 7.44
N PRO A 180 -19.10 -1.63 8.68
CA PRO A 180 -17.82 -1.88 9.35
C PRO A 180 -17.05 -3.00 8.65
N VAL A 181 -15.74 -2.79 8.49
CA VAL A 181 -14.85 -3.84 7.96
C VAL A 181 -14.58 -4.84 9.08
N THR A 182 -15.04 -6.06 8.89
CA THR A 182 -14.84 -7.18 9.83
C THR A 182 -13.80 -8.16 9.28
N VAL A 183 -13.44 -9.18 10.05
CA VAL A 183 -12.57 -10.29 9.64
C VAL A 183 -13.30 -11.63 9.79
N PRO A 184 -13.03 -12.61 8.93
CA PRO A 184 -12.04 -12.62 7.85
C PRO A 184 -12.49 -11.84 6.62
N GLN A 185 -11.51 -11.41 5.80
CA GLN A 185 -11.72 -10.92 4.44
C GLN A 185 -10.94 -11.81 3.48
N ILE A 186 -11.60 -12.34 2.46
CA ILE A 186 -11.12 -13.49 1.67
C ILE A 186 -11.08 -13.14 0.19
N TRP A 187 -9.97 -13.48 -0.47
CA TRP A 187 -9.82 -13.49 -1.92
C TRP A 187 -9.48 -14.89 -2.39
N LEU A 188 -10.18 -15.37 -3.42
CA LEU A 188 -9.86 -16.61 -4.10
C LEU A 188 -9.68 -16.34 -5.60
N GLU A 189 -8.54 -16.77 -6.15
CA GLU A 189 -8.20 -16.60 -7.58
C GLU A 189 -8.39 -15.16 -8.08
N GLY A 190 -7.99 -14.19 -7.25
CA GLY A 190 -8.11 -12.78 -7.58
C GLY A 190 -9.48 -12.15 -7.32
N ARG A 191 -10.48 -12.92 -6.94
CA ARG A 191 -11.85 -12.43 -6.66
C ARG A 191 -12.05 -12.20 -5.17
N TYR A 192 -12.63 -11.07 -4.84
CA TYR A 192 -13.10 -10.82 -3.49
C TYR A 192 -14.35 -11.65 -3.19
N ILE A 193 -14.29 -12.43 -2.12
CA ILE A 193 -15.37 -13.31 -1.69
C ILE A 193 -16.20 -12.65 -0.58
N GLY A 194 -15.55 -12.00 0.38
CA GLY A 194 -16.19 -11.47 1.58
C GLY A 194 -15.74 -12.19 2.84
N GLY A 195 -16.69 -12.49 3.72
CA GLY A 195 -16.46 -13.15 5.00
C GLY A 195 -16.54 -14.69 4.95
N ALA A 196 -16.60 -15.30 6.16
CA ALA A 196 -16.68 -16.75 6.28
C ALA A 196 -18.03 -17.32 5.79
N ASP A 197 -19.10 -16.56 5.94
CA ASP A 197 -20.44 -17.00 5.52
C ASP A 197 -20.57 -16.95 4.00
N ASP A 198 -20.00 -15.92 3.35
CA ASP A 198 -19.93 -15.81 1.89
C ASP A 198 -19.08 -16.94 1.30
N LEU A 199 -17.96 -17.27 1.95
CA LEU A 199 -17.12 -18.39 1.55
C LEU A 199 -17.87 -19.72 1.61
N SER A 200 -18.67 -19.95 2.67
CA SER A 200 -19.42 -21.19 2.81
C SER A 200 -20.54 -21.35 1.79
N ALA A 201 -20.99 -20.25 1.18
CA ALA A 201 -22.04 -20.28 0.15
C ALA A 201 -21.51 -20.68 -1.24
N ILE A 202 -20.20 -20.60 -1.46
CA ILE A 202 -19.55 -20.89 -2.76
C ILE A 202 -18.75 -22.20 -2.78
N LEU A 203 -18.46 -22.79 -1.60
CA LEU A 203 -17.77 -24.07 -1.46
C LEU A 203 -18.76 -25.21 -1.17
#